data_70676f49ab30481391d3d83821143948
#
_entry.id   70676f49ab30481391d3d83821143948
#
_cell.length_a   1.000
_cell.length_b   1.000
_cell.length_c   1.000
_cell.angle_alpha   90.00
_cell.angle_beta   90.00
_cell.angle_gamma   90.00
#
_symmetry.space_group_name_H-M   'P 1'
#
loop_
_entity.id
_entity.type
_entity.pdbx_description
1 polymer ?
#
loop_
_entity_poly.entity_id
_entity_poly.type
_entity_poly.pdbx_seq_one_letter_code
_entity_poly.pdbx_strand_id
1 'polypeptide(L)'
;MVPVNPGQPGASGGGGADGPELARVRSALARGVGLEEALNDAAAPATGQVGMARLGQRVRADVDGAGPILQPLIETEGVTDVLVSDGRTWIDRGRGLEPVPAAAMDEPEVRALAVRMAASAHKRLDDACPVVDATLPDGTRLNAVLPPLSADGTLISLRTKRRRGFTLDELTAAGTIAPGLDEVLAALVTGRASCLVTGATGTGKTTLLAALLSLVPATERIVCIEEASELRPRHPHV
;
A
#
# COMPACT_ATOMS: atom_id res chain seq x y z
N MET A 1 45.36 -29.33 21.03
CA MET A 1 45.13 -28.08 21.78
C MET A 1 45.42 -26.93 20.83
N VAL A 2 44.35 -26.44 20.13
CA VAL A 2 44.41 -25.39 19.12
C VAL A 2 43.71 -24.18 19.73
N PRO A 3 44.28 -22.97 19.73
CA PRO A 3 43.66 -21.80 20.34
C PRO A 3 42.52 -21.29 19.46
N VAL A 4 41.34 -21.11 20.06
CA VAL A 4 40.19 -20.46 19.48
C VAL A 4 40.43 -18.94 19.52
N ASN A 5 40.36 -18.34 18.36
CA ASN A 5 40.41 -16.86 18.16
C ASN A 5 39.00 -16.29 18.42
N PRO A 6 38.78 -15.33 19.34
CA PRO A 6 37.47 -14.71 19.52
C PRO A 6 37.24 -13.72 18.39
N GLY A 7 36.29 -14.07 17.50
CA GLY A 7 35.83 -13.23 16.41
C GLY A 7 35.24 -11.92 16.90
N GLN A 8 35.57 -10.89 16.18
CA GLN A 8 35.04 -9.53 16.30
C GLN A 8 33.51 -9.51 16.26
N PRO A 9 32.84 -8.67 17.03
CA PRO A 9 31.42 -8.45 16.90
C PRO A 9 31.15 -7.73 15.57
N GLY A 10 30.42 -8.41 14.69
CA GLY A 10 29.89 -7.81 13.48
C GLY A 10 29.01 -6.62 13.84
N ALA A 11 29.34 -5.47 13.28
CA ALA A 11 28.55 -4.28 13.36
C ALA A 11 27.18 -4.53 12.72
N SER A 12 26.18 -4.78 13.56
CA SER A 12 24.77 -4.71 13.20
C SER A 12 24.44 -3.24 12.98
N GLY A 13 24.56 -2.79 11.75
CA GLY A 13 24.05 -1.49 11.31
C GLY A 13 22.53 -1.49 11.28
N GLY A 14 21.92 -1.34 12.45
CA GLY A 14 20.53 -0.90 12.60
C GLY A 14 20.47 0.59 12.25
N GLY A 15 20.42 0.92 10.96
CA GLY A 15 20.17 2.26 10.47
C GLY A 15 18.66 2.49 10.40
N GLY A 16 18.05 2.87 11.50
CA GLY A 16 16.79 3.57 11.50
C GLY A 16 16.99 4.93 10.85
N ALA A 17 15.91 5.45 10.26
CA ALA A 17 15.70 6.83 9.84
C ALA A 17 16.64 7.37 8.74
N ASP A 18 16.06 8.08 7.80
CA ASP A 18 16.61 9.11 6.92
C ASP A 18 18.08 9.00 6.55
N GLY A 19 18.38 8.17 5.55
CA GLY A 19 19.69 8.25 4.92
C GLY A 19 19.95 9.69 4.43
N PRO A 20 21.20 10.19 4.45
CA PRO A 20 21.56 11.58 4.10
C PRO A 20 21.04 11.99 2.71
N GLU A 21 20.80 11.04 1.84
CA GLU A 21 20.20 11.24 0.52
C GLU A 21 18.73 11.67 0.62
N LEU A 22 17.93 10.99 1.43
CA LEU A 22 16.52 11.31 1.62
C LEU A 22 16.32 12.71 2.24
N ALA A 23 17.16 13.06 3.23
CA ALA A 23 17.14 14.39 3.84
C ALA A 23 17.47 15.49 2.82
N ARG A 24 18.43 15.24 1.91
CA ARG A 24 18.77 16.19 0.83
C ARG A 24 17.61 16.36 -0.15
N VAL A 25 16.96 15.27 -0.56
CA VAL A 25 15.78 15.34 -1.45
C VAL A 25 14.67 16.12 -0.79
N ARG A 26 14.34 15.85 0.47
CA ARG A 26 13.31 16.62 1.22
C ARG A 26 13.62 18.11 1.24
N SER A 27 14.87 18.49 1.53
CA SER A 27 15.29 19.90 1.52
C SER A 27 15.17 20.53 0.14
N ALA A 28 15.46 19.81 -0.94
CA ALA A 28 15.32 20.31 -2.30
C ALA A 28 13.84 20.51 -2.67
N LEU A 29 12.98 19.52 -2.37
CA LEU A 29 11.54 19.61 -2.58
C LEU A 29 10.92 20.78 -1.80
N ALA A 30 11.34 21.00 -0.54
CA ALA A 30 10.89 22.12 0.27
C ALA A 30 11.27 23.49 -0.31
N ARG A 31 12.31 23.54 -1.13
CA ARG A 31 12.71 24.74 -1.89
C ARG A 31 12.01 24.88 -3.25
N GLY A 32 11.10 23.95 -3.60
CA GLY A 32 10.37 23.97 -4.87
C GLY A 32 11.12 23.35 -6.05
N VAL A 33 12.23 22.63 -5.80
CA VAL A 33 12.95 21.86 -6.83
C VAL A 33 12.09 20.66 -7.26
N GLY A 34 12.05 20.35 -8.55
CA GLY A 34 11.31 19.19 -9.06
C GLY A 34 11.85 17.86 -8.54
N LEU A 35 11.00 16.86 -8.39
CA LEU A 35 11.38 15.55 -7.81
C LEU A 35 12.55 14.88 -8.58
N GLU A 36 12.52 14.89 -9.90
CA GLU A 36 13.59 14.27 -10.72
C GLU A 36 14.94 14.99 -10.53
N GLU A 37 14.93 16.30 -10.48
CA GLU A 37 16.11 17.11 -10.22
C GLU A 37 16.64 16.90 -8.81
N ALA A 38 15.76 16.89 -7.81
CA ALA A 38 16.10 16.63 -6.41
C ALA A 38 16.69 15.23 -6.20
N LEU A 39 16.19 14.22 -6.91
CA LEU A 39 16.71 12.85 -6.89
C LEU A 39 18.10 12.77 -7.50
N ASN A 40 18.31 13.40 -8.65
CA ASN A 40 19.61 13.42 -9.34
C ASN A 40 20.69 14.13 -8.52
N ASP A 41 20.33 15.23 -7.86
CA ASP A 41 21.26 16.02 -7.02
C ASP A 41 21.59 15.30 -5.70
N ALA A 42 20.66 14.55 -5.15
CA ALA A 42 20.85 13.81 -3.89
C ALA A 42 21.56 12.46 -4.06
N ALA A 43 21.53 11.87 -5.26
CA ALA A 43 22.12 10.57 -5.53
C ALA A 43 23.65 10.62 -5.42
N ALA A 44 24.24 9.59 -4.80
CA ALA A 44 25.69 9.43 -4.80
C ALA A 44 26.20 9.14 -6.23
N PRO A 45 27.42 9.57 -6.59
CA PRO A 45 27.97 9.37 -7.95
C PRO A 45 28.03 7.91 -8.43
N ALA A 46 27.95 6.95 -7.50
CA ALA A 46 27.94 5.51 -7.78
C ALA A 46 26.53 4.90 -7.81
N THR A 47 25.48 5.70 -7.68
CA THR A 47 24.09 5.20 -7.62
C THR A 47 23.62 4.84 -9.04
N GLY A 48 23.63 3.56 -9.39
CA GLY A 48 23.13 3.08 -10.66
C GLY A 48 21.61 3.24 -10.80
N GLN A 49 21.06 2.95 -12.01
CA GLN A 49 19.62 3.10 -12.30
C GLN A 49 18.71 2.41 -11.27
N VAL A 50 19.10 1.22 -10.77
CA VAL A 50 18.33 0.49 -9.74
C VAL A 50 18.35 1.23 -8.40
N GLY A 51 19.47 1.86 -8.05
CA GLY A 51 19.60 2.68 -6.84
C GLY A 51 18.74 3.94 -6.92
N MET A 52 18.73 4.61 -8.08
CA MET A 52 17.88 5.77 -8.35
C MET A 52 16.39 5.42 -8.26
N ALA A 53 15.96 4.30 -8.84
CA ALA A 53 14.58 3.84 -8.76
C ALA A 53 14.17 3.57 -7.30
N ARG A 54 15.05 2.93 -6.51
CA ARG A 54 14.81 2.69 -5.07
C ARG A 54 14.75 3.98 -4.27
N LEU A 55 15.63 4.94 -4.54
CA LEU A 55 15.61 6.25 -3.88
C LEU A 55 14.31 6.98 -4.21
N GLY A 56 13.89 6.98 -5.48
CA GLY A 56 12.63 7.57 -5.91
C GLY A 56 11.39 6.94 -5.25
N GLN A 57 11.38 5.61 -5.11
CA GLN A 57 10.31 4.92 -4.37
C GLN A 57 10.28 5.32 -2.89
N ARG A 58 11.45 5.38 -2.23
CA ARG A 58 11.54 5.79 -0.81
C ARG A 58 11.07 7.23 -0.62
N VAL A 59 11.44 8.14 -1.52
CA VAL A 59 11.01 9.53 -1.45
C VAL A 59 9.48 9.64 -1.64
N ARG A 60 8.92 8.95 -2.63
CA ARG A 60 7.45 8.92 -2.81
C ARG A 60 6.72 8.32 -1.61
N ALA A 61 7.23 7.22 -1.07
CA ALA A 61 6.68 6.62 0.14
C ALA A 61 6.69 7.59 1.33
N ASP A 62 7.72 8.41 1.41
CA ASP A 62 7.90 9.37 2.50
C ASP A 62 7.09 10.66 2.30
N VAL A 63 6.94 11.14 1.07
CA VAL A 63 6.23 12.40 0.78
C VAL A 63 4.72 12.17 0.61
N ASP A 64 4.33 11.19 -0.19
CA ASP A 64 2.95 10.96 -0.62
C ASP A 64 2.32 9.69 -0.04
N GLY A 65 3.12 8.79 0.56
CA GLY A 65 2.71 7.48 1.03
C GLY A 65 2.67 7.33 2.54
N ALA A 66 2.64 6.06 2.99
CA ALA A 66 2.57 5.67 4.39
C ALA A 66 3.93 5.69 5.11
N GLY A 67 4.95 6.33 4.55
CA GLY A 67 6.26 6.46 5.14
C GLY A 67 7.13 5.21 5.06
N PRO A 68 8.41 5.34 5.47
CA PRO A 68 9.40 4.28 5.28
C PRO A 68 9.14 3.02 6.11
N ILE A 69 8.36 3.13 7.18
CA ILE A 69 8.04 2.01 8.09
C ILE A 69 6.79 1.26 7.61
N LEU A 70 5.69 1.96 7.31
CA LEU A 70 4.43 1.30 6.96
C LEU A 70 4.29 1.00 5.46
N GLN A 71 4.96 1.77 4.59
CA GLN A 71 4.89 1.55 3.14
C GLN A 71 5.30 0.13 2.71
N PRO A 72 6.40 -0.45 3.20
CA PRO A 72 6.76 -1.84 2.88
C PRO A 72 5.70 -2.86 3.33
N LEU A 73 4.99 -2.58 4.43
CA LEU A 73 3.95 -3.46 4.94
C LEU A 73 2.72 -3.46 4.05
N ILE A 74 2.24 -2.28 3.61
CA ILE A 74 1.11 -2.18 2.68
C ILE A 74 1.44 -2.69 1.28
N GLU A 75 2.73 -2.76 0.92
CA GLU A 75 3.22 -3.32 -0.33
C GLU A 75 3.44 -4.84 -0.28
N THR A 76 3.44 -5.42 0.93
CA THR A 76 3.62 -6.87 1.12
C THR A 76 2.40 -7.62 0.56
N GLU A 77 2.67 -8.64 -0.23
CA GLU A 77 1.62 -9.46 -0.83
C GLU A 77 0.75 -10.13 0.23
N GLY A 78 -0.56 -10.05 0.02
CA GLY A 78 -1.56 -10.63 0.91
C GLY A 78 -1.95 -9.76 2.10
N VAL A 79 -1.24 -8.67 2.41
CA VAL A 79 -1.64 -7.74 3.46
C VAL A 79 -2.84 -6.94 2.99
N THR A 80 -3.93 -6.99 3.76
CA THR A 80 -5.17 -6.27 3.52
C THR A 80 -5.30 -5.02 4.37
N ASP A 81 -4.78 -5.09 5.60
CA ASP A 81 -4.87 -3.99 6.55
C ASP A 81 -3.55 -3.85 7.33
N VAL A 82 -3.18 -2.61 7.64
CA VAL A 82 -2.07 -2.26 8.54
C VAL A 82 -2.62 -1.33 9.60
N LEU A 83 -2.44 -1.70 10.86
CA LEU A 83 -2.97 -0.97 12.00
C LEU A 83 -1.83 -0.51 12.90
N VAL A 84 -1.93 0.72 13.40
CA VAL A 84 -1.02 1.26 14.43
C VAL A 84 -1.86 1.73 15.61
N SER A 85 -1.52 1.26 16.80
CA SER A 85 -2.12 1.64 18.06
C SER A 85 -1.10 1.51 19.18
N ASP A 86 -1.05 2.46 20.13
CA ASP A 86 -0.08 2.48 21.22
C ASP A 86 1.37 2.28 20.72
N GLY A 87 1.71 2.93 19.59
CA GLY A 87 3.04 2.80 18.95
C GLY A 87 3.37 1.43 18.37
N ARG A 88 2.47 0.46 18.47
CA ARG A 88 2.63 -0.90 17.95
C ARG A 88 1.96 -1.04 16.60
N THR A 89 2.55 -1.86 15.74
CA THR A 89 2.02 -2.11 14.39
C THR A 89 1.57 -3.54 14.25
N TRP A 90 0.41 -3.74 13.62
CA TRP A 90 -0.14 -5.03 13.21
C TRP A 90 -0.49 -5.03 11.74
N ILE A 91 -0.45 -6.20 11.13
CA ILE A 91 -0.96 -6.44 9.78
C ILE A 91 -2.07 -7.49 9.82
N ASP A 92 -3.01 -7.41 8.87
CA ASP A 92 -3.96 -8.48 8.58
C ASP A 92 -3.75 -8.97 7.15
N ARG A 93 -3.81 -10.31 6.99
CA ARG A 93 -3.78 -10.99 5.69
C ARG A 93 -5.09 -11.74 5.41
N GLY A 94 -6.17 -11.34 6.09
CA GLY A 94 -7.48 -12.00 6.01
C GLY A 94 -7.61 -13.22 6.93
N ARG A 95 -6.70 -13.37 7.90
CA ARG A 95 -6.69 -14.45 8.89
C ARG A 95 -6.62 -13.96 10.33
N GLY A 96 -6.70 -12.64 10.53
CA GLY A 96 -6.55 -11.97 11.81
C GLY A 96 -5.25 -11.18 11.92
N LEU A 97 -5.12 -10.45 13.02
CA LEU A 97 -4.02 -9.51 13.25
C LEU A 97 -2.73 -10.22 13.67
N GLU A 98 -1.65 -9.92 12.98
CA GLU A 98 -0.29 -10.36 13.26
C GLU A 98 0.56 -9.16 13.69
N PRO A 99 1.27 -9.20 14.85
CA PRO A 99 2.11 -8.08 15.28
C PRO A 99 3.38 -7.98 14.43
N VAL A 100 3.84 -6.74 14.19
CA VAL A 100 5.09 -6.41 13.49
C VAL A 100 6.01 -5.61 14.42
N PRO A 101 6.76 -6.27 15.32
CA PRO A 101 7.58 -5.57 16.33
C PRO A 101 8.64 -4.65 15.74
N ALA A 102 9.17 -4.97 14.56
CA ALA A 102 10.17 -4.17 13.86
C ALA A 102 9.61 -2.82 13.33
N ALA A 103 8.30 -2.63 13.33
CA ALA A 103 7.61 -1.43 12.90
C ALA A 103 6.99 -0.66 14.09
N ALA A 104 7.58 -0.77 15.28
CA ALA A 104 7.20 0.05 16.43
C ALA A 104 7.66 1.50 16.24
N MET A 105 6.82 2.45 16.65
CA MET A 105 7.06 3.89 16.56
C MET A 105 6.66 4.56 17.88
N ASP A 106 7.26 5.69 18.21
CA ASP A 106 6.78 6.49 19.35
C ASP A 106 5.56 7.34 18.95
N GLU A 107 4.83 7.87 19.96
CA GLU A 107 3.61 8.65 19.72
C GLU A 107 3.85 9.89 18.83
N PRO A 108 4.92 10.70 19.04
CA PRO A 108 5.24 11.80 18.12
C PRO A 108 5.44 11.36 16.68
N GLU A 109 6.09 10.23 16.45
CA GLU A 109 6.31 9.66 15.11
C GLU A 109 5.00 9.21 14.46
N VAL A 110 4.15 8.48 15.21
CA VAL A 110 2.83 8.03 14.74
C VAL A 110 1.96 9.22 14.38
N ARG A 111 1.90 10.25 15.26
CA ARG A 111 1.13 11.47 15.01
C ARG A 111 1.64 12.22 13.77
N ALA A 112 2.94 12.44 13.66
CA ALA A 112 3.55 13.11 12.50
C ALA A 112 3.25 12.36 11.20
N LEU A 113 3.31 11.02 11.24
CA LEU A 113 2.99 10.17 10.10
C LEU A 113 1.50 10.30 9.71
N ALA A 114 0.57 10.24 10.67
CA ALA A 114 -0.86 10.39 10.41
C ALA A 114 -1.20 11.76 9.79
N VAL A 115 -0.67 12.85 10.37
CA VAL A 115 -0.87 14.21 9.86
C VAL A 115 -0.33 14.37 8.43
N ARG A 116 0.86 13.83 8.15
CA ARG A 116 1.45 13.87 6.82
C ARG A 116 0.61 13.09 5.80
N MET A 117 0.16 11.87 6.12
CA MET A 117 -0.71 11.07 5.26
C MET A 117 -2.04 11.79 5.00
N ALA A 118 -2.64 12.43 6.00
CA ALA A 118 -3.84 13.23 5.81
C ALA A 118 -3.58 14.38 4.83
N ALA A 119 -2.46 15.09 4.99
CA ALA A 119 -2.07 16.20 4.11
C ALA A 119 -1.84 15.75 2.67
N SER A 120 -1.21 14.58 2.44
CA SER A 120 -1.02 14.03 1.08
C SER A 120 -2.36 13.68 0.40
N ALA A 121 -3.39 13.39 1.18
CA ALA A 121 -4.77 13.20 0.70
C ALA A 121 -5.59 14.50 0.68
N HIS A 122 -4.96 15.67 0.83
CA HIS A 122 -5.61 16.99 0.91
C HIS A 122 -6.66 17.09 2.02
N LYS A 123 -6.43 16.40 3.13
CA LYS A 123 -7.27 16.43 4.33
C LYS A 123 -6.54 17.05 5.49
N ARG A 124 -7.31 17.62 6.42
CA ARG A 124 -6.81 18.19 7.67
C ARG A 124 -6.90 17.15 8.78
N LEU A 125 -5.86 17.04 9.59
CA LEU A 125 -5.81 16.23 10.81
C LEU A 125 -5.00 16.99 11.86
N ASP A 126 -5.66 17.52 12.88
CA ASP A 126 -5.07 18.27 14.00
C ASP A 126 -5.99 18.26 15.23
N ASP A 127 -5.64 18.99 16.28
CA ASP A 127 -6.41 19.03 17.52
C ASP A 127 -7.84 19.58 17.36
N ALA A 128 -8.09 20.40 16.34
CA ALA A 128 -9.43 20.90 16.03
C ALA A 128 -10.23 19.97 15.11
N CYS A 129 -9.52 19.08 14.37
CA CYS A 129 -10.11 18.09 13.48
C CYS A 129 -9.37 16.75 13.70
N PRO A 130 -9.63 16.06 14.83
CA PRO A 130 -8.80 14.93 15.29
C PRO A 130 -9.13 13.60 14.62
N VAL A 131 -10.01 13.57 13.63
CA VAL A 131 -10.38 12.37 12.86
C VAL A 131 -10.25 12.63 11.37
N VAL A 132 -9.69 11.68 10.64
CA VAL A 132 -9.65 11.70 9.18
C VAL A 132 -10.07 10.35 8.61
N ASP A 133 -10.86 10.39 7.54
CA ASP A 133 -11.08 9.30 6.58
C ASP A 133 -10.71 9.83 5.19
N ALA A 134 -9.74 9.19 4.56
CA ALA A 134 -9.16 9.66 3.31
C ALA A 134 -8.71 8.48 2.43
N THR A 135 -8.43 8.79 1.18
CA THR A 135 -7.77 7.86 0.26
C THR A 135 -6.44 8.48 -0.15
N LEU A 136 -5.35 7.78 0.11
CA LEU A 136 -4.00 8.20 -0.27
C LEU A 136 -3.84 8.16 -1.80
N PRO A 137 -2.83 8.85 -2.37
CA PRO A 137 -2.60 8.88 -3.82
C PRO A 137 -2.43 7.50 -4.47
N ASP A 138 -1.92 6.50 -3.73
CA ASP A 138 -1.77 5.12 -4.19
C ASP A 138 -3.07 4.30 -4.14
N GLY A 139 -4.14 4.89 -3.60
CA GLY A 139 -5.45 4.27 -3.42
C GLY A 139 -5.65 3.54 -2.09
N THR A 140 -4.66 3.54 -1.18
CA THR A 140 -4.79 3.04 0.18
C THR A 140 -5.79 3.91 0.96
N ARG A 141 -6.75 3.29 1.65
CA ARG A 141 -7.65 4.03 2.54
C ARG A 141 -6.98 4.25 3.89
N LEU A 142 -7.00 5.50 4.33
CA LEU A 142 -6.52 5.96 5.62
C LEU A 142 -7.71 6.30 6.51
N ASN A 143 -7.75 5.72 7.71
CA ASN A 143 -8.49 6.26 8.83
C ASN A 143 -7.51 6.53 9.96
N ALA A 144 -7.53 7.74 10.53
CA ALA A 144 -6.70 8.05 11.68
C ALA A 144 -7.45 8.89 12.70
N VAL A 145 -7.12 8.66 13.98
CA VAL A 145 -7.73 9.34 15.12
C VAL A 145 -6.63 9.80 16.06
N LEU A 146 -6.67 11.09 16.42
CA LEU A 146 -5.73 11.70 17.37
C LEU A 146 -6.31 11.71 18.81
N PRO A 147 -5.45 11.76 19.83
CA PRO A 147 -5.85 12.16 21.18
C PRO A 147 -6.54 13.54 21.18
N PRO A 148 -7.51 13.80 22.07
CA PRO A 148 -7.99 12.95 23.15
C PRO A 148 -9.11 11.98 22.75
N LEU A 149 -9.52 11.92 21.49
CA LEU A 149 -10.56 10.96 21.04
C LEU A 149 -10.06 9.52 21.11
N SER A 150 -8.78 9.32 20.86
CA SER A 150 -8.11 8.06 21.16
C SER A 150 -7.42 8.16 22.53
N ALA A 151 -7.71 7.21 23.43
CA ALA A 151 -7.12 7.17 24.76
C ALA A 151 -5.67 6.67 24.75
N ASP A 152 -5.32 5.81 23.80
CA ASP A 152 -4.04 5.08 23.72
C ASP A 152 -3.08 5.68 22.67
N GLY A 153 -3.11 7.01 22.52
CA GLY A 153 -2.30 7.70 21.51
C GLY A 153 -2.95 7.75 20.12
N THR A 154 -2.19 8.12 19.13
CA THR A 154 -2.68 8.22 17.74
C THR A 154 -2.95 6.83 17.17
N LEU A 155 -4.14 6.66 16.60
CA LEU A 155 -4.53 5.46 15.88
C LEU A 155 -4.40 5.67 14.38
N ILE A 156 -3.87 4.68 13.66
CA ILE A 156 -3.83 4.64 12.21
C ILE A 156 -4.39 3.30 11.75
N SER A 157 -5.31 3.34 10.79
CA SER A 157 -5.79 2.18 10.05
C SER A 157 -5.60 2.44 8.56
N LEU A 158 -4.80 1.59 7.93
CA LEU A 158 -4.56 1.61 6.50
C LEU A 158 -5.17 0.35 5.90
N ARG A 159 -6.13 0.52 5.00
CA ARG A 159 -6.67 -0.58 4.22
C ARG A 159 -6.06 -0.55 2.83
N THR A 160 -5.29 -1.58 2.53
CA THR A 160 -4.59 -1.68 1.26
C THR A 160 -5.59 -1.90 0.12
N LYS A 161 -5.34 -1.25 -1.00
CA LYS A 161 -6.04 -1.60 -2.23
C LYS A 161 -5.23 -2.68 -2.93
N ARG A 162 -5.84 -3.81 -3.21
CA ARG A 162 -5.17 -4.86 -3.99
C ARG A 162 -4.66 -4.27 -5.29
N ARG A 163 -3.35 -4.33 -5.51
CA ARG A 163 -2.70 -3.80 -6.71
C ARG A 163 -3.08 -4.55 -7.98
N ARG A 164 -3.53 -5.80 -7.82
CA ARG A 164 -3.85 -6.72 -8.92
C ARG A 164 -5.14 -7.46 -8.63
N GLY A 165 -6.09 -7.42 -9.55
CA GLY A 165 -7.26 -8.30 -9.53
C GLY A 165 -6.85 -9.78 -9.62
N PHE A 166 -7.67 -10.67 -9.09
CA PHE A 166 -7.54 -12.11 -9.31
C PHE A 166 -7.79 -12.45 -10.77
N THR A 167 -7.12 -13.48 -11.28
CA THR A 167 -7.52 -14.14 -12.52
C THR A 167 -8.62 -15.16 -12.23
N LEU A 168 -9.30 -15.61 -13.27
CA LEU A 168 -10.30 -16.67 -13.15
C LEU A 168 -9.67 -17.97 -12.61
N ASP A 169 -8.47 -18.32 -13.12
CA ASP A 169 -7.71 -19.50 -12.69
C ASP A 169 -7.35 -19.42 -11.19
N GLU A 170 -6.93 -18.26 -10.72
CA GLU A 170 -6.63 -18.04 -9.29
C GLU A 170 -7.88 -18.21 -8.41
N LEU A 171 -9.05 -17.78 -8.89
CA LEU A 171 -10.32 -17.96 -8.18
C LEU A 171 -10.77 -19.43 -8.18
N THR A 172 -10.54 -20.16 -9.27
CA THR A 172 -10.79 -21.59 -9.36
C THR A 172 -9.86 -22.37 -8.43
N ALA A 173 -8.57 -22.07 -8.46
CA ALA A 173 -7.58 -22.69 -7.57
C ALA A 173 -7.84 -22.42 -6.09
N ALA A 174 -8.40 -21.24 -5.75
CA ALA A 174 -8.83 -20.89 -4.40
C ALA A 174 -10.18 -21.53 -3.99
N GLY A 175 -10.85 -22.26 -4.88
CA GLY A 175 -12.15 -22.88 -4.63
C GLY A 175 -13.34 -21.89 -4.61
N THR A 176 -13.12 -20.65 -5.02
CA THR A 176 -14.19 -19.64 -5.16
C THR A 176 -15.09 -19.94 -6.35
N ILE A 177 -14.51 -20.49 -7.41
CA ILE A 177 -15.20 -20.95 -8.62
C ILE A 177 -15.10 -22.48 -8.67
N ALA A 178 -16.21 -23.16 -8.88
CA ALA A 178 -16.20 -24.60 -9.05
C ALA A 178 -15.47 -24.99 -10.35
N PRO A 179 -14.70 -26.12 -10.34
CA PRO A 179 -14.02 -26.59 -11.54
C PRO A 179 -14.98 -26.77 -12.73
N GLY A 180 -14.58 -26.27 -13.90
CA GLY A 180 -15.36 -26.27 -15.13
C GLY A 180 -16.35 -25.11 -15.28
N LEU A 181 -16.64 -24.35 -14.22
CA LEU A 181 -17.48 -23.15 -14.30
C LEU A 181 -16.68 -21.96 -14.88
N ASP A 182 -15.38 -21.96 -14.72
CA ASP A 182 -14.45 -20.99 -15.31
C ASP A 182 -14.55 -20.93 -16.84
N GLU A 183 -14.65 -22.09 -17.51
CA GLU A 183 -14.86 -22.16 -18.96
C GLU A 183 -16.19 -21.51 -19.38
N VAL A 184 -17.27 -21.78 -18.63
CA VAL A 184 -18.59 -21.19 -18.88
C VAL A 184 -18.54 -19.67 -18.69
N LEU A 185 -17.92 -19.21 -17.61
CA LEU A 185 -17.77 -17.78 -17.33
C LEU A 185 -16.92 -17.07 -18.41
N ALA A 186 -15.84 -17.70 -18.88
CA ALA A 186 -15.04 -17.18 -19.98
C ALA A 186 -15.84 -17.11 -21.29
N ALA A 187 -16.68 -18.13 -21.57
CA ALA A 187 -17.55 -18.13 -22.75
C ALA A 187 -18.62 -17.02 -22.71
N LEU A 188 -19.14 -16.67 -21.52
CA LEU A 188 -20.07 -15.54 -21.36
C LEU A 188 -19.39 -14.20 -21.73
N VAL A 189 -18.14 -13.98 -21.30
CA VAL A 189 -17.38 -12.77 -21.65
C VAL A 189 -17.10 -12.72 -23.14
N THR A 190 -16.58 -13.80 -23.71
CA THR A 190 -16.27 -13.91 -25.15
C THR A 190 -17.52 -13.74 -26.00
N GLY A 191 -18.66 -14.29 -25.56
CA GLY A 191 -19.96 -14.17 -26.21
C GLY A 191 -20.65 -12.82 -25.95
N ARG A 192 -20.02 -11.89 -25.21
CA ARG A 192 -20.55 -10.56 -24.85
C ARG A 192 -21.93 -10.64 -24.19
N ALA A 193 -22.14 -11.66 -23.37
CA ALA A 193 -23.40 -11.84 -22.68
C ALA A 193 -23.61 -10.77 -21.60
N SER A 194 -24.82 -10.25 -21.51
CA SER A 194 -25.19 -9.41 -20.39
C SER A 194 -25.35 -10.29 -19.15
N CYS A 195 -24.63 -9.96 -18.08
CA CYS A 195 -24.65 -10.72 -16.84
C CYS A 195 -24.84 -9.81 -15.63
N LEU A 196 -25.42 -10.35 -14.57
CA LEU A 196 -25.60 -9.70 -13.28
C LEU A 196 -24.93 -10.53 -12.20
N VAL A 197 -23.99 -9.92 -11.45
CA VAL A 197 -23.32 -10.54 -10.30
C VAL A 197 -23.96 -10.01 -9.02
N THR A 198 -24.62 -10.89 -8.25
CA THR A 198 -25.32 -10.54 -7.01
C THR A 198 -24.78 -11.31 -5.82
N GLY A 199 -25.04 -10.82 -4.62
CA GLY A 199 -24.62 -11.45 -3.35
C GLY A 199 -24.48 -10.43 -2.23
N ALA A 200 -24.30 -10.88 -0.99
CA ALA A 200 -24.09 -10.04 0.18
C ALA A 200 -22.75 -9.28 0.11
N THR A 201 -22.55 -8.29 0.97
CA THR A 201 -21.27 -7.61 1.11
C THR A 201 -20.19 -8.60 1.54
N GLY A 202 -18.97 -8.48 0.98
CA GLY A 202 -17.85 -9.37 1.31
C GLY A 202 -17.83 -10.73 0.58
N THR A 203 -18.84 -11.06 -0.24
CA THR A 203 -18.92 -12.36 -0.97
C THR A 203 -18.02 -12.46 -2.21
N GLY A 204 -17.25 -11.40 -2.54
CA GLY A 204 -16.35 -11.43 -3.68
C GLY A 204 -16.94 -11.00 -5.02
N LYS A 205 -18.12 -10.35 -5.05
CA LYS A 205 -18.77 -9.86 -6.29
C LYS A 205 -17.83 -9.01 -7.16
N THR A 206 -17.26 -7.98 -6.57
CA THR A 206 -16.32 -7.06 -7.25
C THR A 206 -15.06 -7.80 -7.72
N THR A 207 -14.59 -8.77 -6.93
CA THR A 207 -13.45 -9.63 -7.27
C THR A 207 -13.74 -10.49 -8.50
N LEU A 208 -14.88 -11.17 -8.52
CA LEU A 208 -15.32 -11.98 -9.67
C LEU A 208 -15.52 -11.10 -10.91
N LEU A 209 -16.20 -9.96 -10.76
CA LEU A 209 -16.42 -9.04 -11.86
C LEU A 209 -15.11 -8.52 -12.46
N ALA A 210 -14.13 -8.14 -11.62
CA ALA A 210 -12.81 -7.72 -12.08
C ALA A 210 -12.06 -8.84 -12.81
N ALA A 211 -12.18 -10.10 -12.35
CA ALA A 211 -11.60 -11.26 -13.02
C ALA A 211 -12.23 -11.48 -14.40
N LEU A 212 -13.55 -11.40 -14.52
CA LEU A 212 -14.28 -11.51 -15.79
C LEU A 212 -13.89 -10.38 -16.75
N LEU A 213 -13.88 -9.14 -16.31
CA LEU A 213 -13.46 -7.99 -17.13
C LEU A 213 -12.00 -8.10 -17.60
N SER A 214 -11.15 -8.82 -16.87
CA SER A 214 -9.75 -9.07 -17.28
C SER A 214 -9.62 -10.04 -18.48
N LEU A 215 -10.70 -10.74 -18.83
CA LEU A 215 -10.76 -11.62 -20.01
C LEU A 215 -11.21 -10.88 -21.29
N VAL A 216 -11.69 -9.63 -21.15
CA VAL A 216 -12.07 -8.84 -22.33
C VAL A 216 -10.85 -8.62 -23.21
N PRO A 217 -10.97 -8.79 -24.54
CA PRO A 217 -9.84 -8.58 -25.46
C PRO A 217 -9.22 -7.20 -25.32
N ALA A 218 -7.88 -7.11 -25.30
CA ALA A 218 -7.14 -5.88 -25.14
C ALA A 218 -7.43 -4.79 -26.20
N THR A 219 -8.08 -5.18 -27.30
CA THR A 219 -8.54 -4.28 -28.37
C THR A 219 -9.89 -3.61 -28.08
N GLU A 220 -10.57 -4.05 -27.02
CA GLU A 220 -11.85 -3.47 -26.61
C GLU A 220 -11.65 -2.46 -25.48
N ARG A 221 -12.65 -1.59 -25.27
CA ARG A 221 -12.65 -0.62 -24.19
C ARG A 221 -13.67 -1.00 -23.14
N ILE A 222 -13.25 -0.95 -21.86
CA ILE A 222 -14.12 -1.11 -20.70
C ILE A 222 -14.46 0.26 -20.12
N VAL A 223 -15.72 0.49 -19.80
CA VAL A 223 -16.17 1.68 -19.07
C VAL A 223 -16.81 1.23 -17.78
N CYS A 224 -16.25 1.64 -16.64
CA CYS A 224 -16.79 1.36 -15.32
C CYS A 224 -17.59 2.58 -14.81
N ILE A 225 -18.79 2.32 -14.28
CA ILE A 225 -19.62 3.31 -13.60
C ILE A 225 -19.79 2.82 -12.17
N GLU A 226 -19.16 3.50 -11.21
CA GLU A 226 -19.06 3.10 -9.82
C GLU A 226 -19.24 4.32 -8.91
N GLU A 227 -19.82 4.13 -7.72
CA GLU A 227 -19.84 5.17 -6.67
C GLU A 227 -18.44 5.41 -6.09
N ALA A 228 -17.66 4.33 -5.93
CA ALA A 228 -16.25 4.36 -5.54
C ALA A 228 -15.46 3.46 -6.47
N SER A 229 -14.35 3.96 -7.02
CA SER A 229 -13.51 3.21 -7.95
C SER A 229 -12.84 2.00 -7.29
N GLU A 230 -13.49 0.84 -7.32
CA GLU A 230 -13.04 -0.43 -6.74
C GLU A 230 -12.55 -1.44 -7.79
N LEU A 231 -13.17 -1.42 -8.98
CA LEU A 231 -12.83 -2.33 -10.06
C LEU A 231 -11.43 -2.06 -10.60
N ARG A 232 -10.63 -3.11 -10.67
CA ARG A 232 -9.26 -3.07 -11.21
C ARG A 232 -9.02 -4.29 -12.11
N PRO A 233 -9.71 -4.40 -13.24
CA PRO A 233 -9.45 -5.47 -14.19
C PRO A 233 -8.05 -5.31 -14.78
N ARG A 234 -7.43 -6.43 -15.13
CA ARG A 234 -6.12 -6.47 -15.81
C ARG A 234 -6.32 -6.22 -17.30
N HIS A 235 -6.62 -4.97 -17.64
CA HIS A 235 -6.95 -4.59 -19.03
C HIS A 235 -6.32 -3.22 -19.36
N PRO A 236 -5.78 -3.02 -20.56
CA PRO A 236 -5.08 -1.78 -20.93
C PRO A 236 -6.00 -0.57 -21.13
N HIS A 237 -7.28 -0.79 -21.38
CA HIS A 237 -8.25 0.26 -21.72
C HIS A 237 -9.48 0.21 -20.80
N VAL A 238 -9.29 0.62 -19.52
CA VAL A 238 -10.36 0.77 -18.52
C VAL A 238 -10.62 2.23 -18.22
#